data_4ed2624608e0a63c690308267174b4f2
#
_entry.id   4ed2624608e0a63c690308267174b4f2
#
_cell.length_a   1.000
_cell.length_b   1.000
_cell.length_c   1.000
_cell.angle_alpha   90.00
_cell.angle_beta   90.00
_cell.angle_gamma   90.00
#
_symmetry.space_group_name_H-M   'P 1'
#
loop_
_entity.id
_entity.type
_entity.pdbx_description
1 polymer ?
#
loop_
_entity_poly.entity_id
_entity_poly.type
_entity_poly.pdbx_seq_one_letter_code
_entity_poly.pdbx_strand_id
1 'polypeptide(L)'
;PHLEELDLWDRLLDPDDSKTIEDAKLLMYVKDHHRLHPKIVAQRKISRTDIFEVLFGSDQEAKARAHQAFDSAYKKYVQEVHPLEPDIRRQLERIRAIHIRTGLISNRKRDFLEHELALVDGTGWEDLFDTVVCGSDVARRKPAPDMLLEALKKLQLPADERCWYLGDSTTDVIAAKEAGITSIFYNGAGWPQPWLDKIFPDTTKHPHRPDAVVSSIAELADLARHLLAQHKRVIRAKS
;
A
#
# COMPACT_ATOMS: atom_id res chain seq x y z
N PRO A 1 14.24 -18.59 -2.66
CA PRO A 1 15.48 -19.20 -2.12
C PRO A 1 15.20 -19.65 -0.69
N HIS A 2 15.74 -20.81 -0.32
CA HIS A 2 15.65 -21.32 1.03
C HIS A 2 16.61 -20.52 1.94
N LEU A 3 16.24 -20.31 3.21
CA LEU A 3 17.06 -19.55 4.16
C LEU A 3 18.44 -20.22 4.38
N GLU A 4 18.50 -21.55 4.24
CA GLU A 4 19.73 -22.34 4.29
C GLU A 4 20.70 -21.97 3.16
N GLU A 5 20.23 -21.85 1.93
CA GLU A 5 21.03 -21.44 0.77
C GLU A 5 21.59 -20.01 0.88
N LEU A 6 21.00 -19.21 1.78
CA LEU A 6 21.39 -17.84 2.06
C LEU A 6 22.26 -17.70 3.30
N ASP A 7 22.61 -18.81 3.98
CA ASP A 7 23.25 -18.84 5.31
C ASP A 7 22.49 -17.97 6.34
N LEU A 8 21.16 -18.00 6.28
CA LEU A 8 20.29 -17.23 7.17
C LEU A 8 19.54 -18.11 8.18
N TRP A 9 19.61 -19.43 8.03
CA TRP A 9 18.89 -20.36 8.90
C TRP A 9 19.35 -20.28 10.35
N ASP A 10 20.65 -20.31 10.58
CA ASP A 10 21.25 -20.24 11.92
C ASP A 10 21.19 -18.82 12.53
N ARG A 11 20.71 -17.85 11.76
CA ARG A 11 20.52 -16.47 12.19
C ARG A 11 19.07 -16.16 12.59
N LEU A 12 18.17 -17.15 12.51
CA LEU A 12 16.80 -17.00 12.98
C LEU A 12 16.78 -16.72 14.48
N LEU A 13 15.97 -15.73 14.86
CA LEU A 13 15.74 -15.39 16.26
C LEU A 13 15.28 -16.61 17.06
N ASP A 14 15.69 -16.72 18.33
CA ASP A 14 15.12 -17.70 19.22
C ASP A 14 13.65 -17.35 19.52
N PRO A 15 12.69 -18.31 19.46
CA PRO A 15 11.32 -18.04 19.85
C PRO A 15 11.16 -17.41 21.23
N ASP A 16 12.05 -17.74 22.19
CA ASP A 16 12.03 -17.18 23.54
C ASP A 16 12.44 -15.69 23.58
N ASP A 17 13.16 -15.21 22.57
CA ASP A 17 13.54 -13.79 22.41
C ASP A 17 12.51 -12.96 21.62
N SER A 18 11.36 -13.54 21.27
CA SER A 18 10.32 -12.89 20.48
C SER A 18 9.61 -11.79 21.28
N LYS A 19 9.19 -10.73 20.57
CA LYS A 19 8.46 -9.59 21.16
C LYS A 19 7.04 -9.97 21.62
N THR A 20 6.42 -10.93 20.95
CA THR A 20 5.05 -11.38 21.24
C THR A 20 4.92 -12.90 21.14
N ILE A 21 3.90 -13.45 21.80
CA ILE A 21 3.60 -14.90 21.73
C ILE A 21 3.29 -15.33 20.29
N GLU A 22 2.66 -14.47 19.52
CA GLU A 22 2.35 -14.71 18.10
C GLU A 22 3.62 -14.77 17.25
N ASP A 23 4.59 -13.92 17.52
CA ASP A 23 5.89 -13.93 16.83
C ASP A 23 6.65 -15.21 17.16
N ALA A 24 6.66 -15.62 18.44
CA ALA A 24 7.23 -16.89 18.86
C ALA A 24 6.61 -18.09 18.12
N LYS A 25 5.28 -18.14 18.02
CA LYS A 25 4.57 -19.19 17.27
C LYS A 25 4.93 -19.19 15.79
N LEU A 26 5.11 -18.00 15.19
CA LEU A 26 5.53 -17.89 13.79
C LEU A 26 6.95 -18.46 13.62
N LEU A 27 7.90 -18.09 14.49
CA LEU A 27 9.27 -18.59 14.47
C LEU A 27 9.33 -20.11 14.67
N MET A 28 8.62 -20.64 15.66
CA MET A 28 8.51 -22.09 15.87
C MET A 28 8.00 -22.79 14.60
N TYR A 29 6.92 -22.27 14.01
CA TYR A 29 6.39 -22.86 12.78
C TYR A 29 7.41 -22.83 11.63
N VAL A 30 8.15 -21.71 11.47
CA VAL A 30 9.19 -21.60 10.43
C VAL A 30 10.31 -22.59 10.69
N LYS A 31 10.76 -22.73 11.92
CA LYS A 31 11.82 -23.72 12.31
C LYS A 31 11.37 -25.16 12.08
N ASP A 32 10.10 -25.49 12.35
CA ASP A 32 9.58 -26.84 12.20
C ASP A 32 9.25 -27.22 10.74
N HIS A 33 8.82 -26.27 9.94
CA HIS A 33 8.27 -26.54 8.61
C HIS A 33 9.04 -25.93 7.44
N HIS A 34 10.11 -25.17 7.72
CA HIS A 34 10.95 -24.47 6.71
C HIS A 34 10.15 -23.54 5.77
N ARG A 35 8.97 -23.06 6.20
CA ARG A 35 8.10 -22.16 5.45
C ARG A 35 7.23 -21.31 6.36
N LEU A 36 6.74 -20.19 5.85
CA LEU A 36 5.73 -19.39 6.55
C LEU A 36 4.37 -20.10 6.56
N HIS A 37 3.66 -19.99 7.69
CA HIS A 37 2.33 -20.58 7.82
C HIS A 37 1.32 -19.83 6.93
N PRO A 38 0.65 -20.47 5.96
CA PRO A 38 -0.22 -19.81 4.99
C PRO A 38 -1.33 -18.98 5.65
N LYS A 39 -1.95 -19.51 6.70
CA LYS A 39 -3.02 -18.81 7.43
C LYS A 39 -2.52 -17.57 8.18
N ILE A 40 -1.32 -17.62 8.75
CA ILE A 40 -0.73 -16.47 9.46
C ILE A 40 -0.43 -15.34 8.46
N VAL A 41 0.13 -15.67 7.31
CA VAL A 41 0.40 -14.71 6.24
C VAL A 41 -0.91 -14.09 5.72
N ALA A 42 -1.92 -14.90 5.45
CA ALA A 42 -3.21 -14.45 4.93
C ALA A 42 -4.01 -13.60 5.94
N GLN A 43 -3.96 -13.96 7.23
CA GLN A 43 -4.78 -13.29 8.26
C GLN A 43 -4.16 -12.00 8.79
N ARG A 44 -2.83 -11.89 8.83
CA ARG A 44 -2.15 -10.73 9.42
C ARG A 44 -1.88 -9.58 8.45
N LYS A 45 -1.98 -9.77 7.13
CA LYS A 45 -1.45 -8.79 6.16
C LYS A 45 -0.05 -8.28 6.57
N ILE A 46 0.81 -9.21 7.00
CA ILE A 46 2.14 -8.86 7.50
C ILE A 46 2.98 -8.39 6.32
N SER A 47 3.55 -7.20 6.42
CA SER A 47 4.50 -6.73 5.42
C SER A 47 5.76 -7.58 5.42
N ARG A 48 6.48 -7.62 4.29
CA ARG A 48 7.78 -8.29 4.21
C ARG A 48 8.75 -7.81 5.30
N THR A 49 8.74 -6.52 5.59
CA THR A 49 9.59 -5.92 6.62
C THR A 49 9.26 -6.48 8.00
N ASP A 50 7.96 -6.59 8.33
CA ASP A 50 7.52 -7.13 9.61
C ASP A 50 7.92 -8.61 9.74
N ILE A 51 7.78 -9.39 8.65
CA ILE A 51 8.24 -10.79 8.65
C ILE A 51 9.71 -10.88 8.98
N PHE A 52 10.56 -10.05 8.35
CA PHE A 52 12.00 -10.07 8.62
C PHE A 52 12.36 -9.53 9.98
N GLU A 53 11.58 -8.60 10.56
CA GLU A 53 11.71 -8.19 11.95
C GLU A 53 11.43 -9.36 12.92
N VAL A 54 10.39 -10.15 12.65
CA VAL A 54 10.09 -11.35 13.45
C VAL A 54 11.17 -12.41 13.32
N LEU A 55 11.65 -12.66 12.08
CA LEU A 55 12.62 -13.73 11.82
C LEU A 55 14.02 -13.44 12.36
N PHE A 56 14.47 -12.20 12.28
CA PHE A 56 15.87 -11.83 12.53
C PHE A 56 16.06 -10.79 13.64
N GLY A 57 14.99 -10.28 14.24
CA GLY A 57 15.06 -9.33 15.37
C GLY A 57 15.96 -8.13 15.09
N SER A 58 17.01 -7.94 15.86
CA SER A 58 17.96 -6.84 15.72
C SER A 58 19.06 -7.06 14.66
N ASP A 59 19.14 -8.25 14.06
CA ASP A 59 20.17 -8.59 13.07
C ASP A 59 19.93 -7.88 11.72
N GLN A 60 20.53 -6.69 11.58
CA GLN A 60 20.38 -5.86 10.39
C GLN A 60 21.00 -6.47 9.14
N GLU A 61 22.11 -7.22 9.29
CA GLU A 61 22.77 -7.86 8.15
C GLU A 61 21.91 -9.00 7.60
N ALA A 62 21.38 -9.87 8.47
CA ALA A 62 20.47 -10.93 8.05
C ALA A 62 19.22 -10.37 7.36
N LYS A 63 18.62 -9.29 7.90
CA LYS A 63 17.50 -8.60 7.28
C LYS A 63 17.86 -8.04 5.90
N ALA A 64 19.02 -7.40 5.77
CA ALA A 64 19.45 -6.84 4.47
C ALA A 64 19.65 -7.95 3.42
N ARG A 65 20.30 -9.07 3.78
CA ARG A 65 20.47 -10.24 2.92
C ARG A 65 19.14 -10.87 2.52
N ALA A 66 18.21 -11.01 3.47
CA ALA A 66 16.86 -11.53 3.20
C ALA A 66 16.08 -10.62 2.25
N HIS A 67 16.17 -9.30 2.43
CA HIS A 67 15.56 -8.33 1.51
C HIS A 67 16.15 -8.43 0.11
N GLN A 68 17.47 -8.51 -0.02
CA GLN A 68 18.14 -8.65 -1.32
C GLN A 68 17.76 -9.94 -2.04
N ALA A 69 17.74 -11.07 -1.32
CA ALA A 69 17.36 -12.35 -1.86
C ALA A 69 15.87 -12.38 -2.30
N PHE A 70 15.00 -11.77 -1.50
CA PHE A 70 13.59 -11.61 -1.88
C PHE A 70 13.47 -10.76 -3.15
N ASP A 71 14.14 -9.61 -3.21
CA ASP A 71 14.10 -8.70 -4.36
C ASP A 71 14.58 -9.44 -5.64
N SER A 72 15.64 -10.24 -5.53
CA SER A 72 16.19 -11.02 -6.64
C SER A 72 15.23 -12.14 -7.10
N ALA A 73 14.57 -12.82 -6.15
CA ALA A 73 13.58 -13.85 -6.45
C ALA A 73 12.32 -13.24 -7.05
N TYR A 74 11.84 -12.11 -6.49
CA TYR A 74 10.64 -11.43 -6.93
C TYR A 74 10.74 -10.96 -8.39
N LYS A 75 11.92 -10.49 -8.82
CA LYS A 75 12.15 -10.11 -10.24
C LYS A 75 11.81 -11.21 -11.24
N LYS A 76 11.88 -12.47 -10.84
CA LYS A 76 11.52 -13.61 -11.71
C LYS A 76 10.00 -13.75 -11.92
N TYR A 77 9.19 -13.19 -11.03
CA TYR A 77 7.72 -13.29 -11.03
C TYR A 77 7.02 -12.02 -11.54
N VAL A 78 7.76 -11.00 -11.90
CA VAL A 78 7.19 -9.70 -12.34
C VAL A 78 6.35 -9.81 -13.61
N GLN A 79 6.53 -10.85 -14.41
CA GLN A 79 5.70 -11.11 -15.59
C GLN A 79 4.26 -11.55 -15.24
N GLU A 80 3.97 -11.80 -13.96
CA GLU A 80 2.66 -12.22 -13.44
C GLU A 80 1.90 -11.07 -12.78
N VAL A 81 2.27 -9.81 -13.04
CA VAL A 81 1.56 -8.65 -12.48
C VAL A 81 0.26 -8.43 -13.23
N HIS A 82 -0.84 -8.60 -12.51
CA HIS A 82 -2.19 -8.37 -13.01
C HIS A 82 -2.88 -7.26 -12.22
N PRO A 83 -3.78 -6.49 -12.85
CA PRO A 83 -4.62 -5.53 -12.15
C PRO A 83 -5.49 -6.23 -11.10
N LEU A 84 -5.75 -5.51 -10.01
CA LEU A 84 -6.63 -5.99 -8.95
C LEU A 84 -8.08 -6.16 -9.44
N GLU A 85 -8.51 -5.32 -10.37
CA GLU A 85 -9.80 -5.39 -11.05
C GLU A 85 -9.58 -5.37 -12.58
N PRO A 86 -10.41 -6.05 -13.37
CA PRO A 86 -10.22 -6.14 -14.83
C PRO A 86 -10.23 -4.78 -15.54
N ASP A 87 -11.01 -3.83 -15.05
CA ASP A 87 -11.28 -2.55 -15.71
C ASP A 87 -10.53 -1.35 -15.12
N ILE A 88 -9.53 -1.55 -14.27
CA ILE A 88 -8.84 -0.45 -13.57
C ILE A 88 -8.31 0.59 -14.56
N ARG A 89 -7.62 0.17 -15.64
CA ARG A 89 -7.11 1.09 -16.66
C ARG A 89 -8.20 2.01 -17.19
N ARG A 90 -9.31 1.44 -17.63
CA ARG A 90 -10.45 2.18 -18.15
C ARG A 90 -11.04 3.15 -17.12
N GLN A 91 -11.11 2.77 -15.85
CA GLN A 91 -11.61 3.65 -14.80
C GLN A 91 -10.65 4.82 -14.53
N LEU A 92 -9.34 4.58 -14.54
CA LEU A 92 -8.33 5.64 -14.42
C LEU A 92 -8.41 6.61 -15.62
N GLU A 93 -8.57 6.11 -16.84
CA GLU A 93 -8.80 6.93 -18.04
C GLU A 93 -10.06 7.80 -17.91
N ARG A 94 -11.16 7.25 -17.36
CA ARG A 94 -12.37 8.01 -17.08
C ARG A 94 -12.17 9.16 -16.08
N ILE A 95 -11.37 8.91 -15.03
CA ILE A 95 -10.99 9.92 -14.04
C ILE A 95 -10.15 11.03 -14.71
N ARG A 96 -9.18 10.66 -15.53
CA ARG A 96 -8.34 11.62 -16.27
C ARG A 96 -9.13 12.42 -17.31
N ALA A 97 -10.11 11.79 -17.97
CA ALA A 97 -10.97 12.44 -18.97
C ALA A 97 -11.81 13.60 -18.39
N ILE A 98 -12.03 13.65 -17.09
CA ILE A 98 -12.67 14.78 -16.40
C ILE A 98 -11.69 15.77 -15.79
N HIS A 99 -10.42 15.73 -16.26
CA HIS A 99 -9.33 16.62 -15.88
C HIS A 99 -8.89 16.51 -14.41
N ILE A 100 -9.07 15.34 -13.79
CA ILE A 100 -8.48 15.02 -12.51
C ILE A 100 -7.04 14.52 -12.74
N ARG A 101 -6.09 15.11 -12.01
CA ARG A 101 -4.71 14.68 -12.01
C ARG A 101 -4.55 13.44 -11.14
N THR A 102 -3.73 12.50 -11.60
CA THR A 102 -3.55 11.21 -10.96
C THR A 102 -2.10 11.00 -10.55
N GLY A 103 -1.88 10.44 -9.37
CA GLY A 103 -0.56 10.07 -8.87
C GLY A 103 -0.55 8.65 -8.33
N LEU A 104 0.59 7.98 -8.46
CA LEU A 104 0.82 6.67 -7.88
C LEU A 104 1.83 6.77 -6.75
N ILE A 105 1.50 6.21 -5.58
CA ILE A 105 2.37 6.22 -4.39
C ILE A 105 2.53 4.79 -3.88
N SER A 106 3.79 4.35 -3.76
CA SER A 106 4.09 2.99 -3.32
C SER A 106 5.31 2.95 -2.40
N ASN A 107 5.22 2.18 -1.30
CA ASN A 107 6.38 1.89 -0.45
C ASN A 107 7.46 1.05 -1.15
N ARG A 108 7.22 0.58 -2.38
CA ARG A 108 8.18 -0.18 -3.18
C ARG A 108 9.38 0.67 -3.60
N LYS A 109 10.48 0.00 -3.93
CA LYS A 109 11.60 0.65 -4.61
C LYS A 109 11.20 1.02 -6.04
N ARG A 110 11.75 2.12 -6.55
CA ARG A 110 11.44 2.67 -7.87
C ARG A 110 11.63 1.66 -9.00
N ASP A 111 12.77 0.98 -9.05
CA ASP A 111 13.09 0.02 -10.11
C ASP A 111 12.06 -1.11 -10.25
N PHE A 112 11.47 -1.55 -9.13
CA PHE A 112 10.42 -2.57 -9.15
C PHE A 112 9.11 -2.01 -9.68
N LEU A 113 8.73 -0.82 -9.20
CA LEU A 113 7.45 -0.22 -9.58
C LEU A 113 7.43 0.16 -11.05
N GLU A 114 8.50 0.77 -11.56
CA GLU A 114 8.62 1.14 -12.98
C GLU A 114 8.55 -0.10 -13.88
N HIS A 115 9.26 -1.17 -13.49
CA HIS A 115 9.19 -2.42 -14.23
C HIS A 115 7.78 -3.06 -14.22
N GLU A 116 7.09 -3.03 -13.07
CA GLU A 116 5.71 -3.52 -12.97
C GLU A 116 4.75 -2.66 -13.81
N LEU A 117 4.88 -1.33 -13.75
CA LEU A 117 4.06 -0.42 -14.55
C LEU A 117 4.25 -0.61 -16.05
N ALA A 118 5.48 -0.89 -16.49
CA ALA A 118 5.78 -1.13 -17.91
C ALA A 118 5.17 -2.43 -18.44
N LEU A 119 4.97 -3.43 -17.58
CA LEU A 119 4.53 -4.77 -17.99
C LEU A 119 3.04 -5.05 -17.76
N VAL A 120 2.39 -4.31 -16.86
CA VAL A 120 1.01 -4.59 -16.49
C VAL A 120 0.08 -4.56 -17.71
N ASP A 121 -0.76 -5.57 -17.87
CA ASP A 121 -1.67 -5.79 -19.01
C ASP A 121 -0.98 -5.89 -20.39
N GLY A 122 0.35 -5.99 -20.43
CA GLY A 122 1.12 -5.96 -21.68
C GLY A 122 1.09 -4.62 -22.43
N THR A 123 0.50 -3.57 -21.85
CA THR A 123 0.37 -2.24 -22.46
C THR A 123 1.13 -1.15 -21.75
N GLY A 124 1.55 -1.42 -20.50
CA GLY A 124 2.14 -0.43 -19.62
C GLY A 124 1.11 0.56 -19.04
N TRP A 125 1.43 1.16 -17.91
CA TRP A 125 0.53 2.10 -17.21
C TRP A 125 1.21 3.42 -16.84
N GLU A 126 2.41 3.69 -17.34
CA GLU A 126 3.17 4.90 -17.03
C GLU A 126 2.41 6.16 -17.44
N ASP A 127 1.66 6.09 -18.54
CA ASP A 127 0.87 7.18 -19.10
C ASP A 127 -0.37 7.55 -18.25
N LEU A 128 -0.76 6.69 -17.32
CA LEU A 128 -1.94 6.91 -16.49
C LEU A 128 -1.70 7.83 -15.28
N PHE A 129 -0.44 8.15 -14.98
CA PHE A 129 -0.09 8.92 -13.79
C PHE A 129 0.72 10.17 -14.12
N ASP A 130 0.28 11.31 -13.60
CA ASP A 130 0.99 12.60 -13.75
C ASP A 130 2.21 12.66 -12.82
N THR A 131 2.26 11.82 -11.79
CA THR A 131 3.41 11.65 -10.89
C THR A 131 3.46 10.25 -10.29
N VAL A 132 4.68 9.79 -10.02
CA VAL A 132 4.95 8.54 -9.31
C VAL A 132 5.93 8.83 -8.17
N VAL A 133 5.56 8.41 -6.93
CA VAL A 133 6.42 8.54 -5.75
C VAL A 133 6.62 7.16 -5.12
N CYS A 134 7.89 6.79 -4.97
CA CYS A 134 8.31 5.50 -4.43
C CYS A 134 8.88 5.65 -3.01
N GLY A 135 8.93 4.56 -2.27
CA GLY A 135 9.53 4.55 -0.93
C GLY A 135 11.01 4.93 -0.88
N SER A 136 11.72 4.91 -2.02
CA SER A 136 13.10 5.38 -2.14
C SER A 136 13.24 6.89 -2.37
N ASP A 137 12.15 7.59 -2.65
CA ASP A 137 12.17 9.02 -3.01
C ASP A 137 12.08 9.94 -1.78
N VAL A 138 11.79 9.39 -0.62
CA VAL A 138 11.55 10.14 0.62
C VAL A 138 12.27 9.51 1.81
N ALA A 139 12.47 10.30 2.85
CA ALA A 139 13.12 9.83 4.07
C ALA A 139 12.22 8.85 4.86
N ARG A 140 10.92 9.09 4.91
CA ARG A 140 9.96 8.30 5.67
C ARG A 140 8.85 7.79 4.76
N ARG A 141 8.66 6.48 4.78
CA ARG A 141 7.59 5.81 4.03
C ARG A 141 6.26 5.88 4.79
N LYS A 142 5.15 5.54 4.11
CA LYS A 142 3.86 5.36 4.79
C LYS A 142 4.02 4.39 5.99
N PRO A 143 3.49 4.72 7.15
CA PRO A 143 2.39 5.67 7.43
C PRO A 143 2.77 7.15 7.54
N ALA A 144 4.05 7.58 7.40
CA ALA A 144 4.38 8.98 7.36
C ALA A 144 3.79 9.67 6.10
N PRO A 145 3.43 10.97 6.16
CA PRO A 145 2.81 11.68 5.05
C PRO A 145 3.76 12.08 3.92
N ASP A 146 5.07 11.90 4.12
CA ASP A 146 6.14 12.43 3.26
C ASP A 146 5.94 12.12 1.77
N MET A 147 5.51 10.89 1.45
CA MET A 147 5.29 10.47 0.05
C MET A 147 4.11 11.19 -0.60
N LEU A 148 3.04 11.43 0.16
CA LEU A 148 1.86 12.14 -0.32
C LEU A 148 2.17 13.62 -0.52
N LEU A 149 2.87 14.23 0.43
CA LEU A 149 3.32 15.62 0.33
C LEU A 149 4.28 15.83 -0.84
N GLU A 150 5.21 14.89 -1.10
CA GLU A 150 6.10 14.95 -2.24
C GLU A 150 5.34 14.81 -3.58
N ALA A 151 4.32 13.94 -3.64
CA ALA A 151 3.46 13.83 -4.82
C ALA A 151 2.70 15.13 -5.09
N LEU A 152 2.09 15.73 -4.06
CA LEU A 152 1.39 17.01 -4.18
C LEU A 152 2.32 18.14 -4.61
N LYS A 153 3.54 18.21 -4.07
CA LYS A 153 4.57 19.15 -4.48
C LYS A 153 4.93 19.00 -5.97
N LYS A 154 5.16 17.77 -6.44
CA LYS A 154 5.42 17.51 -7.88
C LYS A 154 4.24 17.92 -8.75
N LEU A 155 3.03 17.73 -8.28
CA LEU A 155 1.80 18.14 -8.95
C LEU A 155 1.50 19.66 -8.81
N GLN A 156 2.24 20.40 -7.97
CA GLN A 156 2.00 21.79 -7.65
C GLN A 156 0.58 22.02 -7.09
N LEU A 157 0.13 21.10 -6.23
CA LEU A 157 -1.16 21.13 -5.57
C LEU A 157 -0.99 21.38 -4.06
N PRO A 158 -1.91 22.14 -3.43
CA PRO A 158 -1.95 22.25 -1.98
C PRO A 158 -2.41 20.93 -1.35
N ALA A 159 -1.97 20.66 -0.12
CA ALA A 159 -2.50 19.59 0.69
C ALA A 159 -3.81 20.04 1.34
N ASP A 160 -4.93 19.65 0.77
CA ASP A 160 -6.27 19.95 1.28
C ASP A 160 -7.29 18.86 0.93
N GLU A 161 -8.52 19.01 1.38
CA GLU A 161 -9.62 18.04 1.21
C GLU A 161 -10.02 17.75 -0.24
N ARG A 162 -9.60 18.57 -1.20
CA ARG A 162 -9.82 18.34 -2.63
C ARG A 162 -8.86 17.31 -3.21
N CYS A 163 -7.78 17.02 -2.51
CA CYS A 163 -6.84 15.96 -2.84
C CYS A 163 -7.27 14.68 -2.15
N TRP A 164 -7.39 13.61 -2.91
CA TRP A 164 -7.83 12.31 -2.40
C TRP A 164 -6.70 11.31 -2.47
N TYR A 165 -6.57 10.52 -1.43
CA TYR A 165 -5.68 9.37 -1.44
C TYR A 165 -6.47 8.08 -1.23
N LEU A 166 -6.39 7.17 -2.20
CA LEU A 166 -6.99 5.84 -2.16
C LEU A 166 -5.93 4.82 -1.77
N GLY A 167 -6.18 4.04 -0.72
CA GLY A 167 -5.31 2.95 -0.29
C GLY A 167 -6.08 1.82 0.36
N ASP A 168 -5.45 0.65 0.48
CA ASP A 168 -6.08 -0.58 0.97
C ASP A 168 -5.59 -0.99 2.37
N SER A 169 -4.80 -0.16 3.03
CA SER A 169 -4.22 -0.44 4.34
C SER A 169 -4.41 0.69 5.35
N THR A 170 -4.26 0.37 6.63
CA THR A 170 -4.28 1.37 7.71
C THR A 170 -3.15 2.38 7.56
N THR A 171 -1.98 1.99 7.03
CA THR A 171 -0.86 2.90 6.78
C THR A 171 -1.19 3.95 5.74
N ASP A 172 -2.05 3.62 4.78
CA ASP A 172 -2.52 4.56 3.75
C ASP A 172 -3.46 5.60 4.36
N VAL A 173 -4.40 5.15 5.18
CA VAL A 173 -5.35 6.04 5.86
C VAL A 173 -4.61 7.01 6.79
N ILE A 174 -3.67 6.50 7.60
CA ILE A 174 -2.85 7.33 8.49
C ILE A 174 -2.07 8.38 7.67
N ALA A 175 -1.36 7.95 6.62
CA ALA A 175 -0.57 8.86 5.79
C ALA A 175 -1.42 9.98 5.17
N ALA A 176 -2.63 9.67 4.69
CA ALA A 176 -3.54 10.66 4.12
C ALA A 176 -4.03 11.67 5.17
N LYS A 177 -4.42 11.19 6.35
CA LYS A 177 -4.86 12.05 7.46
C LYS A 177 -3.74 12.96 7.96
N GLU A 178 -2.53 12.43 8.11
CA GLU A 178 -1.35 13.19 8.49
C GLU A 178 -0.91 14.20 7.42
N ALA A 179 -1.19 13.92 6.15
CA ALA A 179 -0.98 14.87 5.06
C ALA A 179 -2.05 15.96 4.96
N GLY A 180 -3.15 15.88 5.70
CA GLY A 180 -4.27 16.83 5.65
C GLY A 180 -5.11 16.72 4.38
N ILE A 181 -5.21 15.52 3.76
CA ILE A 181 -5.99 15.27 2.56
C ILE A 181 -7.09 14.25 2.82
N THR A 182 -8.05 14.16 1.90
CA THR A 182 -9.15 13.19 1.98
C THR A 182 -8.63 11.77 1.85
N SER A 183 -8.93 10.95 2.86
CA SER A 183 -8.54 9.54 2.91
C SER A 183 -9.70 8.65 2.46
N ILE A 184 -9.48 7.85 1.42
CA ILE A 184 -10.45 6.90 0.91
C ILE A 184 -9.88 5.48 1.08
N PHE A 185 -10.61 4.62 1.77
CA PHE A 185 -10.22 3.23 1.95
C PHE A 185 -10.79 2.36 0.84
N TYR A 186 -9.92 1.61 0.16
CA TYR A 186 -10.30 0.62 -0.83
C TYR A 186 -10.61 -0.72 -0.15
N ASN A 187 -11.88 -1.10 -0.13
CA ASN A 187 -12.38 -2.35 0.44
C ASN A 187 -12.65 -3.41 -0.64
N GLY A 188 -11.68 -3.66 -1.51
CA GLY A 188 -11.81 -4.68 -2.56
C GLY A 188 -11.98 -6.12 -2.05
N ALA A 189 -11.64 -6.36 -0.77
CA ALA A 189 -11.88 -7.64 -0.11
C ALA A 189 -13.33 -7.83 0.37
N GLY A 190 -14.18 -6.80 0.26
CA GLY A 190 -15.58 -6.85 0.67
C GLY A 190 -15.78 -7.05 2.18
N TRP A 191 -14.89 -6.49 3.02
CA TRP A 191 -15.01 -6.64 4.47
C TRP A 191 -16.29 -5.99 4.99
N PRO A 192 -17.07 -6.69 5.82
CA PRO A 192 -18.28 -6.13 6.41
C PRO A 192 -17.97 -5.05 7.44
N GLN A 193 -18.92 -4.14 7.67
CA GLN A 193 -18.77 -2.99 8.57
C GLN A 193 -18.17 -3.34 9.95
N PRO A 194 -18.57 -4.44 10.63
CA PRO A 194 -17.96 -4.79 11.93
C PRO A 194 -16.44 -5.06 11.87
N TRP A 195 -15.92 -5.48 10.72
CA TRP A 195 -14.48 -5.63 10.50
C TRP A 195 -13.80 -4.28 10.25
N LEU A 196 -14.42 -3.40 9.46
CA LEU A 196 -13.93 -2.04 9.25
C LEU A 196 -13.85 -1.26 10.57
N ASP A 197 -14.84 -1.40 11.44
CA ASP A 197 -14.84 -0.78 12.78
C ASP A 197 -13.74 -1.31 13.70
N LYS A 198 -13.31 -2.57 13.52
CA LYS A 198 -12.15 -3.13 14.24
C LYS A 198 -10.81 -2.60 13.69
N ILE A 199 -10.73 -2.41 12.38
CA ILE A 199 -9.51 -1.91 11.71
C ILE A 199 -9.34 -0.42 11.98
N PHE A 200 -10.45 0.33 12.00
CA PHE A 200 -10.52 1.77 12.21
C PHE A 200 -11.38 2.11 13.43
N PRO A 201 -10.92 1.81 14.66
CA PRO A 201 -11.76 1.87 15.85
C PRO A 201 -12.07 3.30 16.33
N ASP A 202 -11.44 4.33 15.74
CA ASP A 202 -11.64 5.75 16.10
C ASP A 202 -11.50 6.01 17.60
N THR A 203 -10.41 5.51 18.17
CA THR A 203 -10.07 5.69 19.57
C THR A 203 -8.93 6.70 19.72
N THR A 204 -8.72 7.23 20.91
CA THR A 204 -7.58 8.14 21.20
C THR A 204 -6.23 7.52 20.86
N LYS A 205 -6.11 6.20 20.93
CA LYS A 205 -4.89 5.46 20.55
C LYS A 205 -4.78 5.23 19.04
N HIS A 206 -5.90 5.13 18.34
CA HIS A 206 -6.01 4.88 16.91
C HIS A 206 -7.08 5.80 16.30
N PRO A 207 -6.79 7.12 16.17
CA PRO A 207 -7.80 8.12 15.82
C PRO A 207 -8.12 8.20 14.32
N HIS A 208 -7.35 7.48 13.48
CA HIS A 208 -7.48 7.64 12.04
C HIS A 208 -8.56 6.72 11.46
N ARG A 209 -9.63 7.33 10.94
CA ARG A 209 -10.64 6.68 10.10
C ARG A 209 -10.58 7.25 8.68
N PRO A 210 -10.88 6.45 7.64
CA PRO A 210 -11.06 6.98 6.29
C PRO A 210 -12.30 7.88 6.22
N ASP A 211 -12.27 8.89 5.35
CA ASP A 211 -13.40 9.79 5.08
C ASP A 211 -14.47 9.08 4.24
N ALA A 212 -14.04 8.14 3.39
CA ALA A 212 -14.93 7.29 2.60
C ALA A 212 -14.35 5.88 2.44
N VAL A 213 -15.22 4.94 2.13
CA VAL A 213 -14.87 3.57 1.77
C VAL A 213 -15.48 3.28 0.41
N VAL A 214 -14.67 2.74 -0.50
CA VAL A 214 -15.13 2.28 -1.82
C VAL A 214 -14.73 0.83 -2.04
N SER A 215 -15.52 0.10 -2.79
CA SER A 215 -15.28 -1.32 -3.06
C SER A 215 -14.70 -1.58 -4.45
N SER A 216 -14.61 -0.55 -5.30
CA SER A 216 -14.02 -0.61 -6.64
C SER A 216 -13.51 0.75 -7.11
N ILE A 217 -12.62 0.72 -8.10
CA ILE A 217 -12.17 1.95 -8.78
C ILE A 217 -13.31 2.58 -9.60
N ALA A 218 -14.27 1.79 -10.07
CA ALA A 218 -15.45 2.29 -10.74
C ALA A 218 -16.29 3.17 -9.80
N GLU A 219 -16.51 2.74 -8.56
CA GLU A 219 -17.21 3.52 -7.53
C GLU A 219 -16.49 4.83 -7.22
N LEU A 220 -15.16 4.81 -7.10
CA LEU A 220 -14.34 6.02 -6.95
C LEU A 220 -14.53 6.99 -8.12
N ALA A 221 -14.50 6.49 -9.37
CA ALA A 221 -14.69 7.31 -10.57
C ALA A 221 -16.08 7.95 -10.63
N ASP A 222 -17.11 7.22 -10.22
CA ASP A 222 -18.48 7.71 -10.16
C ASP A 222 -18.66 8.77 -9.06
N LEU A 223 -18.07 8.56 -7.88
CA LEU A 223 -18.03 9.53 -6.78
C LEU A 223 -17.36 10.84 -7.22
N ALA A 224 -16.19 10.74 -7.84
CA ALA A 224 -15.44 11.91 -8.32
C ALA A 224 -16.27 12.74 -9.32
N ARG A 225 -16.92 12.06 -10.28
CA ARG A 225 -17.77 12.72 -11.29
C ARG A 225 -18.96 13.40 -10.65
N HIS A 226 -19.62 12.74 -9.70
CA HIS A 226 -20.77 13.28 -9.01
C HIS A 226 -20.45 14.57 -8.25
N LEU A 227 -19.37 14.56 -7.46
CA LEU A 227 -18.96 15.72 -6.68
C LEU A 227 -18.50 16.88 -7.54
N LEU A 228 -17.79 16.63 -8.65
CA LEU A 228 -17.44 17.67 -9.62
C LEU A 228 -18.68 18.29 -10.30
N ALA A 229 -19.69 17.50 -10.59
CA ALA A 229 -20.93 18.00 -11.17
C ALA A 229 -21.71 18.87 -10.16
N GLN A 230 -21.76 18.50 -8.90
CA GLN A 230 -22.35 19.31 -7.83
C GLN A 230 -21.60 20.64 -7.65
N HIS A 231 -20.28 20.61 -7.61
CA HIS A 231 -19.46 21.81 -7.46
C HIS A 231 -19.71 22.82 -8.59
N LYS A 232 -19.78 22.35 -9.84
CA LYS A 232 -20.10 23.19 -11.00
C LYS A 232 -21.50 23.82 -10.91
N ARG A 233 -22.50 23.11 -10.37
CA ARG A 233 -23.86 23.64 -10.15
C ARG A 233 -23.88 24.74 -9.10
N VAL A 234 -23.14 24.56 -7.99
CA VAL A 234 -23.06 25.57 -6.92
C VAL A 234 -22.40 26.86 -7.41
N ILE A 235 -21.33 26.76 -8.20
CA ILE A 235 -20.68 27.96 -8.78
C ILE A 235 -21.64 28.70 -9.72
N ARG A 236 -22.33 27.98 -10.61
CA ARG A 236 -23.30 28.59 -11.55
C ARG A 236 -24.52 29.22 -10.87
N ALA A 237 -24.89 28.75 -9.67
CA ALA A 237 -26.01 29.32 -8.91
C ALA A 237 -25.61 30.58 -8.11
N LYS A 238 -24.31 30.84 -7.97
CA LYS A 238 -23.75 32.01 -7.25
C LYS A 238 -23.26 33.12 -8.20
N SER A 239 -23.20 32.85 -9.49
CA SER A 239 -22.89 33.79 -10.58
C SER A 239 -24.14 34.32 -11.23
#